data_59609657ce5418c58dd2b8fcf3870a50
#
_entry.id   59609657ce5418c58dd2b8fcf3870a50
#
_cell.length_a   1.000
_cell.length_b   1.000
_cell.length_c   1.000
_cell.angle_alpha   90.00
_cell.angle_beta   90.00
_cell.angle_gamma   90.00
#
_symmetry.space_group_name_H-M   'P 1'
#
loop_
_entity.id
_entity.type
_entity.pdbx_description
1 polymer ?
#
loop_
_entity_poly.entity_id
_entity_poly.type
_entity_poly.pdbx_seq_one_letter_code
_entity_poly.pdbx_strand_id
1 'polypeptide(L)'
;MNSNTNFSEYLKLCAKRLSVLWLLIAFVFPVSLIAAKIMTPVQYTITAKLSVQSDVMGETIADQYNISELSRSAALTSISLIDNSDTVLVALKASKIKSDRPMDYQKRITVKQTNDSNVLEIVVVFDSDSVLGETFMANLLNASDQRIRDKFQSSNPSFRGVIDDPGRVSHINSPWLISFGFAFAASGITAAAFFIFNIFSFAADRTLRSNQKFETLTRIPVIAAIPPVARMIGTERSVNQVSNAYRVLRSAIKYSRKGVRTIAVCSPSPRDGRTSVAIGLAQALADTNAMVLLLEADMHRPNISRELRFDPVFGLGDLLLGKANLAATINKTSNRNLYVITAVNNVNMNSIDVCDLLDSDVFTELLKAVESQFDYVIIDTPAIELLPDAAAVAGKVDGCLIVAQYGHTRTDMMKFAIDVFDSLDSEVIGIVTTNSPRRSGAFGSVSRYYRTRNSHTGDSIITTLLDNFFGVVNMIRSKLPGKRKN
;
A
#
# COMPACT_ATOMS: atom_id res chain seq x y z
N MET A 1 -8.54 19.04 -16.44
CA MET A 1 -7.95 18.00 -15.55
C MET A 1 -9.09 17.21 -14.95
N ASN A 2 -9.34 15.97 -15.41
CA ASN A 2 -10.41 15.13 -14.84
C ASN A 2 -9.95 14.51 -13.52
N SER A 3 -10.24 15.17 -12.40
CA SER A 3 -9.93 14.71 -11.05
C SER A 3 -10.62 13.39 -10.65
N ASN A 4 -11.76 13.08 -11.25
CA ASN A 4 -12.60 11.94 -10.87
C ASN A 4 -12.03 10.55 -11.27
N THR A 5 -11.26 10.45 -12.36
CA THR A 5 -10.64 9.18 -12.77
C THR A 5 -9.47 8.80 -11.87
N ASN A 6 -8.70 9.77 -11.38
CA ASN A 6 -7.55 9.53 -10.52
C ASN A 6 -7.97 9.02 -9.13
N PHE A 7 -9.07 9.54 -8.56
CA PHE A 7 -9.53 9.15 -7.24
C PHE A 7 -10.07 7.71 -7.19
N SER A 8 -10.84 7.29 -8.20
CA SER A 8 -11.36 5.91 -8.27
C SER A 8 -10.25 4.86 -8.46
N GLU A 9 -9.19 5.21 -9.18
CA GLU A 9 -8.01 4.35 -9.37
C GLU A 9 -7.18 4.27 -8.08
N TYR A 10 -7.01 5.40 -7.39
CA TYR A 10 -6.38 5.45 -6.07
C TYR A 10 -7.10 4.55 -5.06
N LEU A 11 -8.44 4.65 -4.98
CA LEU A 11 -9.25 3.80 -4.09
C LEU A 11 -9.09 2.31 -4.39
N LYS A 12 -9.03 1.91 -5.67
CA LYS A 12 -8.81 0.51 -6.06
C LYS A 12 -7.41 0.02 -5.66
N LEU A 13 -6.41 0.87 -5.74
CA LEU A 13 -5.04 0.56 -5.38
C LEU A 13 -4.90 0.42 -3.86
N CYS A 14 -5.52 1.33 -3.10
CA CYS A 14 -5.64 1.24 -1.64
C CYS A 14 -6.38 -0.03 -1.21
N ALA A 15 -7.53 -0.34 -1.85
CA ALA A 15 -8.31 -1.54 -1.55
C ALA A 15 -7.51 -2.83 -1.78
N LYS A 16 -6.66 -2.87 -2.80
CA LYS A 16 -5.78 -4.02 -3.06
C LYS A 16 -4.69 -4.19 -1.99
N ARG A 17 -4.28 -3.11 -1.35
CA ARG A 17 -3.23 -3.10 -0.31
C ARG A 17 -3.79 -3.09 1.13
N LEU A 18 -5.11 -3.07 1.31
CA LEU A 18 -5.75 -3.09 2.63
C LEU A 18 -5.35 -4.31 3.47
N SER A 19 -5.09 -5.46 2.85
CA SER A 19 -4.59 -6.65 3.55
C SER A 19 -3.24 -6.40 4.23
N VAL A 20 -2.37 -5.61 3.60
CA VAL A 20 -1.06 -5.24 4.17
C VAL A 20 -1.26 -4.28 5.35
N LEU A 21 -2.20 -3.34 5.27
CA LEU A 21 -2.53 -2.45 6.38
C LEU A 21 -3.03 -3.24 7.60
N TRP A 22 -3.93 -4.20 7.40
CA TRP A 22 -4.43 -5.04 8.49
C TRP A 22 -3.32 -5.89 9.14
N LEU A 23 -2.39 -6.42 8.35
CA LEU A 23 -1.22 -7.13 8.88
C LEU A 23 -0.31 -6.21 9.70
N LEU A 24 -0.07 -4.98 9.23
CA LEU A 24 0.72 -4.00 9.98
C LEU A 24 0.06 -3.63 11.31
N ILE A 25 -1.25 -3.34 11.32
CA ILE A 25 -1.99 -3.03 12.53
C ILE A 25 -2.01 -4.23 13.49
N ALA A 26 -2.23 -5.44 12.98
CA ALA A 26 -2.23 -6.68 13.78
C ALA A 26 -0.87 -6.95 14.44
N PHE A 27 0.22 -6.44 13.89
CA PHE A 27 1.56 -6.54 14.49
C PHE A 27 1.85 -5.36 15.44
N VAL A 28 1.60 -4.12 15.00
CA VAL A 28 1.96 -2.90 15.77
C VAL A 28 1.13 -2.77 17.03
N PHE A 29 -0.17 -3.09 16.97
CA PHE A 29 -1.06 -2.94 18.13
C PHE A 29 -0.62 -3.78 19.34
N PRO A 30 -0.40 -5.10 19.26
CA PRO A 30 0.03 -5.90 20.42
C PRO A 30 1.44 -5.53 20.88
N VAL A 31 2.36 -5.22 19.97
CA VAL A 31 3.72 -4.80 20.33
C VAL A 31 3.71 -3.49 21.11
N SER A 32 2.97 -2.50 20.66
CA SER A 32 2.83 -1.22 21.37
C SER A 32 2.09 -1.34 22.69
N LEU A 33 1.11 -2.26 22.79
CA LEU A 33 0.42 -2.57 24.04
C LEU A 33 1.36 -3.18 25.08
N ILE A 34 2.20 -4.13 24.67
CA ILE A 34 3.21 -4.76 25.54
C ILE A 34 4.25 -3.72 25.97
N ALA A 35 4.77 -2.93 25.03
CA ALA A 35 5.73 -1.88 25.32
C ALA A 35 5.15 -0.83 26.30
N ALA A 36 3.93 -0.39 26.08
CA ALA A 36 3.25 0.54 26.98
C ALA A 36 3.05 -0.05 28.39
N LYS A 37 2.70 -1.35 28.48
CA LYS A 37 2.55 -2.04 29.76
C LYS A 37 3.88 -2.14 30.54
N ILE A 38 4.99 -2.33 29.84
CA ILE A 38 6.33 -2.36 30.46
C ILE A 38 6.73 -0.96 30.95
N MET A 39 6.37 0.09 30.20
CA MET A 39 6.73 1.47 30.52
C MET A 39 5.84 2.12 31.60
N THR A 40 4.63 1.59 31.82
CA THR A 40 3.69 2.11 32.82
C THR A 40 3.61 1.14 34.00
N PRO A 41 4.30 1.43 35.13
CA PRO A 41 4.27 0.57 36.30
C PRO A 41 2.87 0.56 36.94
N VAL A 42 2.50 -0.58 37.50
CA VAL A 42 1.26 -0.70 38.28
C VAL A 42 1.42 0.08 39.56
N GLN A 43 0.45 0.91 39.91
CA GLN A 43 0.42 1.69 41.13
C GLN A 43 -0.51 1.03 42.14
N TYR A 44 -0.03 0.91 43.36
CA TYR A 44 -0.78 0.41 44.50
C TYR A 44 -1.12 1.56 45.45
N THR A 45 -2.38 1.72 45.77
CA THR A 45 -2.82 2.67 46.81
C THR A 45 -3.04 1.91 48.10
N ILE A 46 -2.30 2.30 49.12
CA ILE A 46 -2.36 1.69 50.43
C ILE A 46 -2.97 2.72 51.36
N THR A 47 -4.05 2.32 52.04
CA THR A 47 -4.78 3.20 52.97
C THR A 47 -4.71 2.61 54.36
N ALA A 48 -4.26 3.42 55.32
CA ALA A 48 -4.18 3.08 56.74
C ALA A 48 -4.93 4.11 57.60
N LYS A 49 -5.33 3.72 58.77
CA LYS A 49 -5.96 4.59 59.74
C LYS A 49 -5.21 4.61 61.05
N LEU A 50 -4.94 5.83 61.51
CA LEU A 50 -4.25 6.11 62.78
C LEU A 50 -5.14 7.04 63.63
N SER A 51 -5.56 6.63 64.81
CA SER A 51 -6.26 7.49 65.76
C SER A 51 -5.30 8.12 66.76
N VAL A 52 -5.53 9.41 67.06
CA VAL A 52 -4.79 10.10 68.12
C VAL A 52 -5.60 10.03 69.40
N GLN A 53 -5.12 9.35 70.41
CA GLN A 53 -5.85 9.12 71.66
C GLN A 53 -5.09 9.68 72.85
N SER A 54 -5.81 10.12 73.86
CA SER A 54 -5.26 10.54 75.16
C SER A 54 -4.96 9.33 76.01
N ASP A 55 -3.89 9.37 76.75
CA ASP A 55 -3.55 8.35 77.78
C ASP A 55 -4.39 8.50 79.07
N VAL A 56 -5.18 9.59 79.19
CA VAL A 56 -6.06 9.88 80.35
C VAL A 56 -7.51 9.64 79.97
N MET A 57 -8.21 8.86 80.77
CA MET A 57 -9.66 8.70 80.67
C MET A 57 -10.36 9.80 81.58
N GLY A 58 -11.37 10.51 81.00
CA GLY A 58 -12.18 11.46 81.74
C GLY A 58 -13.15 10.76 82.70
N GLU A 59 -13.21 11.22 83.94
CA GLU A 59 -14.11 10.66 84.91
C GLU A 59 -15.55 11.17 84.75
N THR A 60 -15.75 12.31 84.17
CA THR A 60 -17.06 12.92 83.90
C THR A 60 -17.33 13.02 82.34
N ILE A 61 -18.61 13.20 82.02
CA ILE A 61 -19.01 13.40 80.58
C ILE A 61 -18.38 14.67 80.02
N ALA A 62 -18.21 15.73 80.84
CA ALA A 62 -17.57 17.00 80.45
C ALA A 62 -16.06 16.75 80.15
N ASP A 63 -15.42 15.95 80.98
CA ASP A 63 -13.99 15.63 80.79
C ASP A 63 -13.80 14.76 79.52
N GLN A 64 -14.71 13.84 79.29
CA GLN A 64 -14.66 12.97 78.05
C GLN A 64 -14.86 13.86 76.80
N TYR A 65 -15.75 14.84 76.84
CA TYR A 65 -15.96 15.77 75.73
C TYR A 65 -14.69 16.62 75.48
N ASN A 66 -14.15 17.21 76.55
CA ASN A 66 -12.93 18.03 76.48
C ASN A 66 -11.73 17.21 75.91
N ILE A 67 -11.55 15.97 76.39
CA ILE A 67 -10.49 15.07 75.92
C ILE A 67 -10.70 14.72 74.44
N SER A 68 -11.94 14.53 74.02
CA SER A 68 -12.26 14.23 72.59
C SER A 68 -11.93 15.44 71.71
N GLU A 69 -12.25 16.64 72.09
CA GLU A 69 -11.90 17.86 71.34
C GLU A 69 -10.38 18.09 71.31
N LEU A 70 -9.69 17.87 72.46
CA LEU A 70 -8.22 17.92 72.48
C LEU A 70 -7.56 16.86 71.61
N SER A 71 -8.09 15.64 71.60
CA SER A 71 -7.63 14.54 70.71
C SER A 71 -7.80 14.90 69.25
N ARG A 72 -8.91 15.53 68.91
CA ARG A 72 -9.18 16.05 67.56
C ARG A 72 -8.21 17.13 67.16
N SER A 73 -7.92 18.09 68.03
CA SER A 73 -6.93 19.15 67.78
C SER A 73 -5.49 18.58 67.67
N ALA A 74 -5.17 17.58 68.53
CA ALA A 74 -3.90 16.87 68.45
C ALA A 74 -3.77 16.11 67.14
N ALA A 75 -4.86 15.51 66.63
CA ALA A 75 -4.87 14.86 65.29
C ALA A 75 -4.54 15.81 64.16
N LEU A 76 -5.12 17.02 64.13
CA LEU A 76 -4.79 18.05 63.15
C LEU A 76 -3.30 18.43 63.19
N THR A 77 -2.74 18.61 64.37
CA THR A 77 -1.30 18.90 64.52
C THR A 77 -0.43 17.75 64.05
N SER A 78 -0.89 16.52 64.26
CA SER A 78 -0.18 15.30 63.87
C SER A 78 -0.09 15.11 62.34
N ILE A 79 -0.97 15.71 61.52
CA ILE A 79 -0.86 15.69 60.08
C ILE A 79 0.51 16.18 59.63
N SER A 80 0.94 17.33 60.14
CA SER A 80 2.24 17.90 59.80
C SER A 80 3.45 17.08 60.31
N LEU A 81 3.26 16.29 61.37
CA LEU A 81 4.30 15.38 61.88
C LEU A 81 4.45 14.12 61.02
N ILE A 82 3.34 13.64 60.49
CA ILE A 82 3.32 12.47 59.61
C ILE A 82 3.87 12.82 58.22
N ASP A 83 3.43 13.98 57.70
CA ASP A 83 3.88 14.50 56.37
C ASP A 83 5.24 15.21 56.47
N ASN A 84 6.07 14.85 57.39
CA ASN A 84 7.40 15.44 57.55
C ASN A 84 8.44 14.56 56.87
N SER A 85 9.39 15.20 56.16
CA SER A 85 10.48 14.52 55.47
C SER A 85 11.32 13.60 56.37
N ASP A 86 11.48 13.97 57.64
CA ASP A 86 12.22 13.15 58.63
C ASP A 86 11.45 11.88 58.99
N THR A 87 10.13 11.97 59.19
CA THR A 87 9.27 10.79 59.44
C THR A 87 9.30 9.84 58.26
N VAL A 88 9.18 10.37 57.06
CA VAL A 88 9.27 9.61 55.83
C VAL A 88 10.65 8.96 55.68
N LEU A 89 11.74 9.67 56.00
CA LEU A 89 13.10 9.16 55.95
C LEU A 89 13.32 7.97 56.89
N VAL A 90 12.80 8.06 58.11
CA VAL A 90 12.85 6.97 59.11
C VAL A 90 12.11 5.74 58.58
N ALA A 91 10.91 5.94 58.05
CA ALA A 91 10.12 4.84 57.47
C ALA A 91 10.81 4.21 56.27
N LEU A 92 11.43 4.99 55.37
CA LEU A 92 12.20 4.48 54.23
C LEU A 92 13.39 3.65 54.66
N LYS A 93 14.16 4.13 55.65
CA LYS A 93 15.32 3.37 56.21
C LYS A 93 14.89 2.05 56.84
N ALA A 94 13.81 2.08 57.64
CA ALA A 94 13.26 0.89 58.26
C ALA A 94 12.73 -0.14 57.24
N SER A 95 12.19 0.31 56.14
CA SER A 95 11.70 -0.52 55.06
C SER A 95 12.79 -0.99 54.07
N LYS A 96 14.07 -0.62 54.35
CA LYS A 96 15.23 -0.93 53.48
C LYS A 96 15.10 -0.39 52.05
N ILE A 97 14.31 0.64 51.85
CA ILE A 97 14.14 1.30 50.57
C ILE A 97 15.30 2.27 50.36
N LYS A 98 16.14 2.01 49.36
CA LYS A 98 17.20 2.91 48.96
C LYS A 98 16.57 4.08 48.15
N SER A 99 16.47 5.24 48.78
CA SER A 99 16.03 6.46 48.11
C SER A 99 16.98 7.61 48.50
N ASP A 100 17.55 8.24 47.49
CA ASP A 100 18.39 9.43 47.67
C ASP A 100 17.53 10.71 47.81
N ARG A 101 16.21 10.64 47.65
CA ARG A 101 15.27 11.78 47.69
C ARG A 101 14.00 11.48 48.47
N PRO A 102 14.01 11.64 49.79
CA PRO A 102 12.79 11.46 50.63
C PRO A 102 11.60 12.26 50.19
N MET A 103 11.82 13.45 49.63
CA MET A 103 10.75 14.36 49.12
C MET A 103 9.90 13.74 48.02
N ASP A 104 10.43 12.82 47.23
CA ASP A 104 9.66 12.18 46.15
C ASP A 104 8.62 11.19 46.73
N TYR A 105 8.95 10.57 47.88
CA TYR A 105 8.01 9.73 48.62
C TYR A 105 7.01 10.54 49.43
N GLN A 106 7.43 11.67 50.00
CA GLN A 106 6.53 12.59 50.70
C GLN A 106 5.36 13.07 49.81
N LYS A 107 5.63 13.41 48.58
CA LYS A 107 4.59 13.77 47.58
C LYS A 107 3.57 12.68 47.28
N ARG A 108 3.89 11.42 47.62
CA ARG A 108 3.03 10.25 47.42
C ARG A 108 2.23 9.88 48.64
N ILE A 109 2.43 10.61 49.74
CA ILE A 109 1.70 10.45 51.00
C ILE A 109 0.65 11.54 51.08
N THR A 110 -0.58 11.13 51.37
CA THR A 110 -1.68 12.06 51.65
C THR A 110 -2.26 11.72 52.98
N VAL A 111 -2.26 12.67 53.90
CA VAL A 111 -2.84 12.52 55.23
C VAL A 111 -4.08 13.39 55.33
N LYS A 112 -5.20 12.84 55.75
CA LYS A 112 -6.48 13.55 55.93
C LYS A 112 -7.10 13.15 57.23
N GLN A 113 -7.75 14.10 57.89
CA GLN A 113 -8.59 13.83 59.04
C GLN A 113 -9.96 13.32 58.58
N THR A 114 -10.46 12.25 59.17
CA THR A 114 -11.74 11.64 58.80
C THR A 114 -12.88 12.31 59.57
N ASN A 115 -13.80 12.96 58.86
CA ASN A 115 -15.06 13.53 59.41
C ASN A 115 -14.89 14.30 60.74
N ASP A 116 -13.88 15.16 60.81
CA ASP A 116 -13.62 15.95 62.00
C ASP A 116 -13.43 15.11 63.29
N SER A 117 -12.94 13.90 63.18
CA SER A 117 -12.64 12.98 64.25
C SER A 117 -11.15 13.03 64.67
N ASN A 118 -10.79 12.24 65.68
CA ASN A 118 -9.39 12.02 66.06
C ASN A 118 -8.69 10.98 65.18
N VAL A 119 -9.34 10.53 64.08
CA VAL A 119 -8.81 9.51 63.16
C VAL A 119 -8.21 10.18 61.94
N LEU A 120 -6.98 9.81 61.62
CA LEU A 120 -6.25 10.22 60.44
C LEU A 120 -6.22 9.08 59.42
N GLU A 121 -6.64 9.36 58.23
CA GLU A 121 -6.51 8.47 57.08
C GLU A 121 -5.23 8.82 56.35
N ILE A 122 -4.33 7.84 56.23
CA ILE A 122 -3.03 7.96 55.58
C ILE A 122 -3.09 7.12 54.29
N VAL A 123 -2.94 7.81 53.18
CA VAL A 123 -2.95 7.17 51.83
C VAL A 123 -1.56 7.32 51.24
N VAL A 124 -0.97 6.18 50.84
CA VAL A 124 0.33 6.14 50.17
C VAL A 124 0.16 5.49 48.81
N VAL A 125 0.70 6.14 47.77
CA VAL A 125 0.77 5.57 46.44
C VAL A 125 2.16 4.99 46.19
N PHE A 126 2.23 3.70 45.91
CA PHE A 126 3.48 2.96 45.74
C PHE A 126 3.56 2.34 44.36
N ASP A 127 4.71 2.47 43.70
CA ASP A 127 4.95 1.88 42.38
C ASP A 127 5.58 0.49 42.53
N SER A 128 5.11 -0.46 41.75
CA SER A 128 5.75 -1.76 41.43
C SER A 128 5.74 -2.90 42.45
N ASP A 129 5.61 -2.69 43.76
CA ASP A 129 5.61 -3.78 44.74
C ASP A 129 4.66 -3.49 45.91
N SER A 130 3.58 -4.28 46.02
CA SER A 130 2.58 -4.12 47.07
C SER A 130 3.11 -4.48 48.46
N VAL A 131 3.97 -5.52 48.57
CA VAL A 131 4.51 -5.99 49.83
C VAL A 131 5.49 -4.95 50.40
N LEU A 132 6.29 -4.36 49.53
CA LEU A 132 7.21 -3.30 49.94
C LEU A 132 6.44 -2.04 50.37
N GLY A 133 5.33 -1.74 49.67
CA GLY A 133 4.45 -0.64 50.05
C GLY A 133 3.75 -0.85 51.37
N GLU A 134 3.24 -2.06 51.67
CA GLU A 134 2.64 -2.40 52.98
C GLU A 134 3.68 -2.31 54.11
N THR A 135 4.89 -2.82 53.84
CA THR A 135 6.01 -2.70 54.80
C THR A 135 6.38 -1.22 55.08
N PHE A 136 6.42 -0.42 54.02
CA PHE A 136 6.65 1.02 54.18
C PHE A 136 5.54 1.71 54.99
N MET A 137 4.27 1.39 54.72
CA MET A 137 3.13 1.93 55.48
C MET A 137 3.21 1.56 56.95
N ALA A 138 3.49 0.30 57.29
CA ALA A 138 3.64 -0.14 58.67
C ALA A 138 4.78 0.60 59.40
N ASN A 139 5.91 0.79 58.74
CA ASN A 139 7.03 1.57 59.29
C ASN A 139 6.72 3.07 59.39
N LEU A 140 5.96 3.61 58.46
CA LEU A 140 5.49 5.01 58.50
C LEU A 140 4.53 5.25 59.70
N LEU A 141 3.60 4.32 59.96
CA LEU A 141 2.68 4.37 61.08
C LEU A 141 3.43 4.31 62.42
N ASN A 142 4.41 3.41 62.54
CA ASN A 142 5.25 3.29 63.75
C ASN A 142 6.09 4.57 63.98
N ALA A 143 6.70 5.09 62.92
CA ALA A 143 7.47 6.34 63.01
C ALA A 143 6.57 7.53 63.38
N SER A 144 5.33 7.55 62.86
CA SER A 144 4.34 8.56 63.15
C SER A 144 3.86 8.51 64.61
N ASP A 145 3.54 7.30 65.14
CA ASP A 145 3.20 7.13 66.56
C ASP A 145 4.31 7.64 67.47
N GLN A 146 5.56 7.24 67.17
CA GLN A 146 6.71 7.70 67.96
C GLN A 146 6.84 9.23 67.95
N ARG A 147 6.72 9.85 66.80
CA ARG A 147 6.76 11.34 66.69
C ARG A 147 5.61 12.03 67.40
N ILE A 148 4.42 11.46 67.38
CA ILE A 148 3.26 11.97 68.12
C ILE A 148 3.52 11.91 69.63
N ARG A 149 4.02 10.76 70.14
CA ARG A 149 4.39 10.62 71.55
C ARG A 149 5.46 11.62 71.95
N ASP A 150 6.53 11.77 71.22
CA ASP A 150 7.64 12.69 71.50
C ASP A 150 7.14 14.13 71.54
N LYS A 151 6.24 14.53 70.62
CA LYS A 151 5.69 15.86 70.54
C LYS A 151 4.78 16.21 71.71
N PHE A 152 3.97 15.24 72.16
CA PHE A 152 2.95 15.45 73.16
C PHE A 152 3.32 14.87 74.57
N GLN A 153 4.56 14.41 74.72
CA GLN A 153 5.05 13.80 75.99
C GLN A 153 4.93 14.74 77.18
N SER A 154 5.12 16.04 77.00
CA SER A 154 5.03 17.06 78.04
C SER A 154 3.65 17.71 78.10
N SER A 155 2.68 17.30 77.30
CA SER A 155 1.29 17.82 77.33
C SER A 155 0.48 17.15 78.44
N ASN A 156 -0.47 17.84 78.97
CA ASN A 156 -1.45 17.27 79.91
C ASN A 156 -2.88 17.51 79.38
N PRO A 157 -3.55 16.51 78.88
CA PRO A 157 -3.15 15.08 78.75
C PRO A 157 -2.10 14.83 77.69
N SER A 158 -1.32 13.72 77.82
CA SER A 158 -0.42 13.19 76.79
C SER A 158 -1.21 12.45 75.70
N PHE A 159 -0.68 12.48 74.47
CA PHE A 159 -1.36 11.84 73.34
C PHE A 159 -0.43 10.82 72.69
N ARG A 160 -1.05 9.76 72.15
CA ARG A 160 -0.35 8.72 71.36
C ARG A 160 -1.12 8.39 70.09
N GLY A 161 -0.39 7.86 69.08
CA GLY A 161 -1.03 7.30 67.91
C GLY A 161 -1.44 5.86 68.21
N VAL A 162 -2.66 5.49 67.91
CA VAL A 162 -3.14 4.11 67.94
C VAL A 162 -3.45 3.72 66.51
N ILE A 163 -2.82 2.59 66.08
CA ILE A 163 -3.00 2.08 64.72
C ILE A 163 -4.34 1.31 64.69
N ASP A 164 -5.37 1.88 64.09
CA ASP A 164 -6.71 1.28 63.95
C ASP A 164 -6.72 0.29 62.78
N ASP A 165 -6.06 0.67 61.69
CA ASP A 165 -5.89 -0.18 60.48
C ASP A 165 -4.42 -0.09 60.03
N PRO A 166 -3.67 -1.22 60.05
CA PRO A 166 -2.25 -1.24 59.68
C PRO A 166 -1.96 -0.89 58.22
N GLY A 167 -2.98 -0.75 57.43
CA GLY A 167 -2.87 -0.44 56.01
C GLY A 167 -2.84 -1.68 55.12
N ARG A 168 -3.80 -1.74 54.24
CA ARG A 168 -3.90 -2.76 53.19
C ARG A 168 -3.96 -2.10 51.82
N VAL A 169 -3.61 -2.86 50.80
CA VAL A 169 -3.83 -2.41 49.41
C VAL A 169 -5.32 -2.19 49.22
N SER A 170 -5.72 -0.92 49.14
CA SER A 170 -7.10 -0.52 48.97
C SER A 170 -7.52 -0.40 47.51
N HIS A 171 -6.55 -0.10 46.63
CA HIS A 171 -6.80 0.03 45.20
C HIS A 171 -5.56 -0.33 44.37
N ILE A 172 -5.79 -1.02 43.27
CA ILE A 172 -4.75 -1.32 42.28
C ILE A 172 -5.08 -0.51 41.05
N ASN A 173 -4.30 0.52 40.78
CA ASN A 173 -4.46 1.33 39.59
C ASN A 173 -3.70 0.66 38.44
N SER A 174 -4.43 -0.12 37.65
CA SER A 174 -3.86 -0.74 36.46
C SER A 174 -3.88 0.23 35.29
N PRO A 175 -2.74 0.56 34.67
CA PRO A 175 -2.67 1.55 33.59
C PRO A 175 -3.19 1.03 32.23
N TRP A 176 -4.10 0.05 32.24
CA TRP A 176 -4.65 -0.54 31.01
C TRP A 176 -5.23 0.49 30.05
N LEU A 177 -5.99 1.46 30.55
CA LEU A 177 -6.58 2.52 29.73
C LEU A 177 -5.49 3.36 29.05
N ILE A 178 -4.41 3.67 29.76
CA ILE A 178 -3.26 4.40 29.21
C ILE A 178 -2.54 3.55 28.17
N SER A 179 -2.29 2.27 28.48
CA SER A 179 -1.64 1.33 27.56
C SER A 179 -2.45 1.14 26.27
N PHE A 180 -3.77 1.00 26.36
CA PHE A 180 -4.65 0.97 25.20
C PHE A 180 -4.62 2.28 24.42
N GLY A 181 -4.60 3.42 25.09
CA GLY A 181 -4.46 4.74 24.45
C GLY A 181 -3.19 4.82 23.59
N PHE A 182 -2.03 4.40 24.12
CA PHE A 182 -0.78 4.33 23.38
C PHE A 182 -0.85 3.35 22.19
N ALA A 183 -1.44 2.18 22.39
CA ALA A 183 -1.58 1.19 21.32
C ALA A 183 -2.48 1.69 20.17
N PHE A 184 -3.58 2.36 20.48
CA PHE A 184 -4.44 3.00 19.48
C PHE A 184 -3.76 4.15 18.78
N ALA A 185 -3.02 5.00 19.50
CA ALA A 185 -2.26 6.10 18.92
C ALA A 185 -1.17 5.58 17.94
N ALA A 186 -0.40 4.57 18.35
CA ALA A 186 0.61 3.94 17.50
C ALA A 186 0.01 3.32 16.23
N SER A 187 -1.13 2.64 16.37
CA SER A 187 -1.86 2.06 15.24
C SER A 187 -2.41 3.14 14.30
N GLY A 188 -2.92 4.25 14.85
CA GLY A 188 -3.38 5.41 14.09
C GLY A 188 -2.27 6.06 13.29
N ILE A 189 -1.09 6.26 13.90
CA ILE A 189 0.10 6.79 13.22
C ILE A 189 0.54 5.86 12.08
N THR A 190 0.55 4.53 12.33
CA THR A 190 0.88 3.53 11.31
C THR A 190 -0.09 3.58 10.13
N ALA A 191 -1.38 3.69 10.39
CA ALA A 191 -2.40 3.83 9.36
C ALA A 191 -2.21 5.13 8.55
N ALA A 192 -1.97 6.25 9.22
CA ALA A 192 -1.71 7.53 8.55
C ALA A 192 -0.46 7.47 7.68
N ALA A 193 0.64 6.92 8.18
CA ALA A 193 1.88 6.72 7.42
C ALA A 193 1.66 5.81 6.19
N PHE A 194 0.88 4.74 6.34
CA PHE A 194 0.50 3.88 5.23
C PHE A 194 -0.27 4.62 4.14
N PHE A 195 -1.25 5.45 4.51
CA PHE A 195 -2.01 6.24 3.53
C PHE A 195 -1.14 7.30 2.86
N ILE A 196 -0.30 8.02 3.61
CA ILE A 196 0.65 9.01 3.07
C ILE A 196 1.61 8.33 2.08
N PHE A 197 2.18 7.18 2.44
CA PHE A 197 3.05 6.41 1.55
C PHE A 197 2.33 5.97 0.27
N ASN A 198 1.07 5.54 0.35
CA ASN A 198 0.29 5.18 -0.84
C ASN A 198 -0.04 6.39 -1.73
N ILE A 199 -0.36 7.56 -1.14
CA ILE A 199 -0.56 8.80 -1.88
C ILE A 199 0.72 9.19 -2.62
N PHE A 200 1.86 9.16 -1.93
CA PHE A 200 3.16 9.49 -2.53
C PHE A 200 3.54 8.50 -3.64
N SER A 201 3.37 7.19 -3.40
CA SER A 201 3.61 6.14 -4.40
C SER A 201 2.73 6.31 -5.63
N PHE A 202 1.47 6.71 -5.46
CA PHE A 202 0.55 6.98 -6.55
C PHE A 202 0.92 8.25 -7.32
N ALA A 203 1.32 9.31 -6.63
CA ALA A 203 1.77 10.57 -7.24
C ALA A 203 3.10 10.40 -8.01
N ALA A 204 3.98 9.53 -7.53
CA ALA A 204 5.24 9.19 -8.18
C ALA A 204 5.08 8.21 -9.37
N ASP A 205 3.93 7.55 -9.49
CA ASP A 205 3.64 6.59 -10.56
C ASP A 205 3.43 7.31 -11.90
N ARG A 206 4.42 7.22 -12.78
CA ARG A 206 4.41 7.82 -14.12
C ARG A 206 3.82 6.90 -15.19
N THR A 207 3.20 5.77 -14.82
CA THR A 207 2.61 4.85 -15.79
C THR A 207 1.34 5.43 -16.43
N LEU A 208 1.16 5.12 -17.70
CA LEU A 208 0.00 5.54 -18.47
C LEU A 208 -1.18 4.59 -18.22
N ARG A 209 -2.28 5.13 -17.67
CA ARG A 209 -3.47 4.35 -17.26
C ARG A 209 -4.76 4.82 -17.91
N SER A 210 -4.66 5.54 -19.03
CA SER A 210 -5.83 6.02 -19.77
C SER A 210 -5.47 6.18 -21.23
N ASN A 211 -6.31 5.68 -22.13
CA ASN A 211 -6.15 5.88 -23.58
C ASN A 211 -6.12 7.37 -23.94
N GLN A 212 -6.92 8.17 -23.26
CA GLN A 212 -6.92 9.63 -23.46
C GLN A 212 -5.58 10.27 -23.06
N LYS A 213 -4.90 9.75 -22.02
CA LYS A 213 -3.54 10.24 -21.65
C LYS A 213 -2.51 9.86 -22.71
N PHE A 214 -2.61 8.66 -23.32
CA PHE A 214 -1.77 8.30 -24.46
C PHE A 214 -1.96 9.29 -25.60
N GLU A 215 -3.19 9.51 -26.05
CA GLU A 215 -3.52 10.42 -27.14
C GLU A 215 -3.10 11.87 -26.86
N THR A 216 -3.35 12.36 -25.64
CA THR A 216 -2.99 13.74 -25.26
C THR A 216 -1.47 13.93 -25.19
N LEU A 217 -0.75 12.92 -24.74
CA LEU A 217 0.71 12.98 -24.61
C LEU A 217 1.41 12.96 -25.96
N THR A 218 0.93 12.08 -26.86
CA THR A 218 1.62 11.73 -28.10
C THR A 218 1.04 12.44 -29.32
N ARG A 219 -0.16 12.94 -29.23
CA ARG A 219 -1.01 13.42 -30.35
C ARG A 219 -1.30 12.32 -31.39
N ILE A 220 -1.00 11.06 -31.09
CA ILE A 220 -1.24 9.90 -31.94
C ILE A 220 -2.51 9.19 -31.42
N PRO A 221 -3.44 8.77 -32.30
CA PRO A 221 -4.67 8.14 -31.87
C PRO A 221 -4.44 6.72 -31.33
N VAL A 222 -5.19 6.34 -30.29
CA VAL A 222 -5.27 4.94 -29.85
C VAL A 222 -6.28 4.21 -30.74
N ILE A 223 -5.79 3.44 -31.71
CA ILE A 223 -6.59 2.77 -32.73
C ILE A 223 -7.19 1.44 -32.26
N ALA A 224 -6.57 0.79 -31.26
CA ALA A 224 -7.11 -0.43 -30.67
C ALA A 224 -6.73 -0.55 -29.18
N ALA A 225 -7.57 -1.25 -28.41
CA ALA A 225 -7.33 -1.56 -27.02
C ALA A 225 -7.60 -3.05 -26.77
N ILE A 226 -6.53 -3.79 -26.48
CA ILE A 226 -6.56 -5.25 -26.30
C ILE A 226 -6.74 -5.56 -24.82
N PRO A 227 -7.80 -6.29 -24.44
CA PRO A 227 -8.06 -6.62 -23.04
C PRO A 227 -7.05 -7.68 -22.49
N PRO A 228 -6.87 -7.78 -21.17
CA PRO A 228 -5.98 -8.75 -20.55
C PRO A 228 -6.46 -10.18 -20.77
N VAL A 229 -5.57 -11.05 -21.25
CA VAL A 229 -5.85 -12.46 -21.51
C VAL A 229 -5.86 -13.29 -20.23
N ALA A 230 -4.97 -12.99 -19.28
CA ALA A 230 -4.71 -13.80 -18.08
C ALA A 230 -5.87 -13.97 -17.09
N ARG A 231 -6.88 -13.08 -17.11
CA ARG A 231 -8.08 -13.20 -16.25
C ARG A 231 -9.25 -13.92 -16.89
N MET A 232 -9.05 -14.48 -18.07
CA MET A 232 -10.12 -14.91 -18.94
C MET A 232 -9.93 -16.36 -19.44
N ILE A 233 -8.97 -17.09 -18.89
CA ILE A 233 -8.74 -18.49 -19.22
C ILE A 233 -10.04 -19.27 -18.91
N GLY A 234 -10.74 -19.73 -19.94
CA GLY A 234 -11.83 -20.68 -19.86
C GLY A 234 -13.24 -20.19 -20.19
N THR A 235 -13.46 -18.94 -20.61
CA THR A 235 -14.80 -18.52 -21.06
C THR A 235 -14.79 -18.11 -22.54
N GLU A 236 -15.72 -18.66 -23.35
CA GLU A 236 -15.92 -18.28 -24.75
C GLU A 236 -16.06 -16.76 -24.95
N ARG A 237 -16.64 -16.08 -23.98
CA ARG A 237 -16.84 -14.62 -23.98
C ARG A 237 -15.52 -13.84 -24.03
N SER A 238 -14.45 -14.40 -23.50
CA SER A 238 -13.16 -13.77 -23.41
C SER A 238 -12.34 -13.90 -24.69
N VAL A 239 -12.37 -15.07 -25.30
CA VAL A 239 -11.74 -15.33 -26.59
C VAL A 239 -12.37 -14.43 -27.66
N ASN A 240 -13.69 -14.30 -27.64
CA ASN A 240 -14.42 -13.42 -28.55
C ASN A 240 -14.08 -11.93 -28.38
N GLN A 241 -13.79 -11.45 -27.16
CA GLN A 241 -13.41 -10.05 -26.93
C GLN A 241 -12.02 -9.72 -27.47
N VAL A 242 -11.04 -10.59 -27.26
CA VAL A 242 -9.67 -10.42 -27.79
C VAL A 242 -9.71 -10.49 -29.33
N SER A 243 -10.41 -11.46 -29.90
CA SER A 243 -10.60 -11.57 -31.35
C SER A 243 -11.25 -10.31 -31.95
N ASN A 244 -12.28 -9.78 -31.29
CA ASN A 244 -12.91 -8.53 -31.72
C ASN A 244 -11.96 -7.33 -31.64
N ALA A 245 -11.08 -7.24 -30.63
CA ALA A 245 -10.10 -6.17 -30.54
C ALA A 245 -9.11 -6.21 -31.73
N TYR A 246 -8.65 -7.39 -32.12
CA TYR A 246 -7.80 -7.56 -33.31
C TYR A 246 -8.54 -7.27 -34.62
N ARG A 247 -9.84 -7.60 -34.73
CA ARG A 247 -10.66 -7.20 -35.88
C ARG A 247 -10.78 -5.70 -36.01
N VAL A 248 -10.92 -4.97 -34.88
CA VAL A 248 -10.92 -3.51 -34.85
C VAL A 248 -9.57 -2.97 -35.29
N LEU A 249 -8.45 -3.52 -34.77
CA LEU A 249 -7.10 -3.14 -35.15
C LEU A 249 -6.88 -3.32 -36.66
N ARG A 250 -7.22 -4.49 -37.20
CA ARG A 250 -7.18 -4.78 -38.62
C ARG A 250 -7.95 -3.76 -39.45
N SER A 251 -9.19 -3.44 -39.02
CA SER A 251 -10.02 -2.45 -39.72
C SER A 251 -9.39 -1.07 -39.69
N ALA A 252 -8.82 -0.67 -38.52
CA ALA A 252 -8.13 0.60 -38.39
C ALA A 252 -6.94 0.70 -39.36
N ILE A 253 -6.13 -0.35 -39.48
CA ILE A 253 -4.99 -0.39 -40.40
C ILE A 253 -5.47 -0.33 -41.86
N LYS A 254 -6.46 -1.15 -42.23
CA LYS A 254 -6.99 -1.19 -43.60
C LYS A 254 -7.55 0.15 -44.07
N TYR A 255 -8.07 0.98 -43.16
CA TYR A 255 -8.70 2.27 -43.47
C TYR A 255 -7.86 3.48 -43.05
N SER A 256 -6.69 3.29 -42.43
CA SER A 256 -5.81 4.38 -41.97
C SER A 256 -5.21 5.17 -43.14
N ARG A 257 -4.64 4.49 -44.09
CA ARG A 257 -4.05 5.02 -45.32
C ARG A 257 -4.11 4.00 -46.45
N LYS A 258 -4.19 4.48 -47.68
CA LYS A 258 -4.05 3.62 -48.87
C LYS A 258 -2.57 3.25 -49.04
N GLY A 259 -2.28 1.96 -49.11
CA GLY A 259 -0.97 1.44 -49.54
C GLY A 259 -0.04 0.97 -48.45
N VAL A 260 -0.41 1.04 -47.17
CA VAL A 260 0.43 0.49 -46.06
C VAL A 260 0.43 -1.05 -46.15
N ARG A 261 1.59 -1.62 -46.43
CA ARG A 261 1.81 -3.07 -46.54
C ARG A 261 2.81 -3.60 -45.51
N THR A 262 3.90 -2.87 -45.29
CA THR A 262 4.91 -3.19 -44.29
C THR A 262 4.68 -2.44 -43.00
N ILE A 263 4.51 -3.16 -41.90
CA ILE A 263 4.16 -2.59 -40.60
C ILE A 263 5.11 -3.10 -39.53
N ALA A 264 5.91 -2.21 -38.95
CA ALA A 264 6.70 -2.52 -37.77
C ALA A 264 5.86 -2.40 -36.49
N VAL A 265 5.88 -3.43 -35.67
CA VAL A 265 5.23 -3.43 -34.35
C VAL A 265 6.29 -3.17 -33.31
N CYS A 266 6.28 -1.96 -32.76
CA CYS A 266 7.29 -1.45 -31.84
C CYS A 266 6.68 -1.18 -30.47
N SER A 267 7.50 -1.04 -29.42
CA SER A 267 7.04 -0.59 -28.10
C SER A 267 8.09 0.26 -27.39
N PRO A 268 7.64 1.19 -26.53
CA PRO A 268 8.55 1.95 -25.67
C PRO A 268 9.37 1.05 -24.75
N SER A 269 8.74 0.09 -24.09
CA SER A 269 9.38 -0.73 -23.05
C SER A 269 9.20 -2.24 -23.27
N PRO A 270 10.08 -3.08 -22.70
CA PRO A 270 9.90 -4.53 -22.71
C PRO A 270 8.58 -4.95 -22.04
N ARG A 271 8.01 -6.07 -22.47
CA ARG A 271 6.75 -6.64 -21.96
C ARG A 271 5.50 -5.80 -22.24
N ASP A 272 5.52 -4.83 -23.09
CA ASP A 272 4.33 -4.09 -23.53
C ASP A 272 3.37 -4.93 -24.38
N GLY A 273 3.79 -6.14 -24.82
CA GLY A 273 2.94 -7.09 -25.54
C GLY A 273 3.06 -7.03 -27.06
N ARG A 274 4.18 -6.52 -27.60
CA ARG A 274 4.45 -6.40 -29.06
C ARG A 274 4.21 -7.68 -29.81
N THR A 275 4.94 -8.75 -29.46
CA THR A 275 4.86 -10.05 -30.15
C THR A 275 3.42 -10.59 -30.16
N SER A 276 2.69 -10.45 -29.05
CA SER A 276 1.27 -10.85 -29.01
C SER A 276 0.40 -10.01 -29.97
N VAL A 277 0.72 -8.71 -30.10
CA VAL A 277 0.02 -7.82 -31.03
C VAL A 277 0.39 -8.14 -32.48
N ALA A 278 1.65 -8.38 -32.77
CA ALA A 278 2.13 -8.77 -34.09
C ALA A 278 1.48 -10.09 -34.56
N ILE A 279 1.49 -11.13 -33.74
CA ILE A 279 0.83 -12.40 -34.03
C ILE A 279 -0.67 -12.24 -34.23
N GLY A 280 -1.35 -11.56 -33.28
CA GLY A 280 -2.79 -11.41 -33.33
C GLY A 280 -3.28 -10.54 -34.51
N LEU A 281 -2.50 -9.53 -34.89
CA LEU A 281 -2.77 -8.72 -36.07
C LEU A 281 -2.56 -9.53 -37.36
N ALA A 282 -1.44 -10.26 -37.47
CA ALA A 282 -1.13 -11.10 -38.61
C ALA A 282 -2.20 -12.18 -38.82
N GLN A 283 -2.65 -12.85 -37.77
CA GLN A 283 -3.79 -13.79 -37.81
C GLN A 283 -5.08 -13.12 -38.27
N ALA A 284 -5.41 -11.96 -37.68
CA ALA A 284 -6.65 -11.25 -38.03
C ALA A 284 -6.68 -10.73 -39.47
N LEU A 285 -5.52 -10.41 -40.06
CA LEU A 285 -5.39 -10.08 -41.49
C LEU A 285 -5.52 -11.35 -42.38
N ALA A 286 -4.83 -12.43 -42.01
CA ALA A 286 -4.87 -13.71 -42.77
C ALA A 286 -6.27 -14.33 -42.77
N ASP A 287 -7.07 -14.14 -41.73
CA ASP A 287 -8.47 -14.58 -41.64
C ASP A 287 -9.39 -13.89 -42.69
N THR A 288 -8.94 -12.85 -43.36
CA THR A 288 -9.68 -12.20 -44.46
C THR A 288 -9.17 -12.61 -45.87
N ASN A 289 -8.48 -13.73 -45.95
CA ASN A 289 -7.83 -14.28 -47.16
C ASN A 289 -6.68 -13.40 -47.71
N ALA A 290 -6.15 -12.45 -46.93
CA ALA A 290 -4.95 -11.73 -47.27
C ALA A 290 -3.71 -12.64 -47.03
N MET A 291 -2.76 -12.63 -47.97
CA MET A 291 -1.46 -13.29 -47.83
C MET A 291 -0.61 -12.45 -46.86
N VAL A 292 -0.29 -12.99 -45.68
CA VAL A 292 0.41 -12.27 -44.62
C VAL A 292 1.72 -12.96 -44.28
N LEU A 293 2.78 -12.17 -44.21
CA LEU A 293 4.07 -12.59 -43.63
C LEU A 293 4.24 -11.95 -42.25
N LEU A 294 4.50 -12.78 -41.26
CA LEU A 294 4.95 -12.33 -39.93
C LEU A 294 6.47 -12.55 -39.87
N LEU A 295 7.23 -11.46 -39.67
CA LEU A 295 8.68 -11.48 -39.65
C LEU A 295 9.15 -11.11 -38.24
N GLU A 296 9.94 -11.96 -37.59
CA GLU A 296 10.52 -11.75 -36.27
C GLU A 296 11.88 -11.08 -36.39
N ALA A 297 11.96 -9.78 -36.10
CA ALA A 297 13.19 -9.01 -36.08
C ALA A 297 13.79 -8.87 -34.68
N ASP A 298 13.11 -9.33 -33.62
CA ASP A 298 13.67 -9.40 -32.25
C ASP A 298 14.61 -10.65 -32.16
N MET A 299 15.81 -10.51 -32.70
CA MET A 299 16.81 -11.61 -32.72
C MET A 299 17.43 -11.82 -31.33
N HIS A 300 17.28 -10.90 -30.37
CA HIS A 300 17.80 -11.04 -29.01
C HIS A 300 16.91 -11.93 -28.15
N ARG A 301 15.59 -11.90 -28.40
CA ARG A 301 14.60 -12.65 -27.61
C ARG A 301 13.53 -13.27 -28.51
N PRO A 302 13.91 -14.20 -29.41
CA PRO A 302 12.95 -14.82 -30.28
C PRO A 302 11.89 -15.60 -29.50
N ASN A 303 10.63 -15.43 -29.85
CA ASN A 303 9.50 -16.03 -29.14
C ASN A 303 8.38 -16.54 -30.07
N ILE A 304 8.35 -16.12 -31.33
CA ILE A 304 7.25 -16.44 -32.28
C ILE A 304 7.17 -17.95 -32.54
N SER A 305 8.30 -18.63 -32.72
CA SER A 305 8.32 -20.09 -32.92
C SER A 305 7.70 -20.86 -31.76
N ARG A 306 7.96 -20.41 -30.53
CA ARG A 306 7.39 -20.99 -29.29
C ARG A 306 5.89 -20.71 -29.18
N GLU A 307 5.47 -19.49 -29.46
CA GLU A 307 4.04 -19.09 -29.38
C GLU A 307 3.20 -19.80 -30.43
N LEU A 308 3.74 -20.01 -31.64
CA LEU A 308 3.06 -20.69 -32.74
C LEU A 308 3.34 -22.21 -32.79
N ARG A 309 4.19 -22.72 -31.89
CA ARG A 309 4.49 -24.15 -31.66
C ARG A 309 5.03 -24.87 -32.90
N PHE A 310 6.09 -24.34 -33.50
CA PHE A 310 6.84 -25.00 -34.55
C PHE A 310 8.35 -24.82 -34.37
N ASP A 311 9.15 -25.65 -35.01
CA ASP A 311 10.60 -25.66 -34.90
C ASP A 311 11.21 -25.31 -36.26
N PRO A 312 11.62 -24.06 -36.47
CA PRO A 312 12.18 -23.61 -37.76
C PRO A 312 13.65 -24.07 -37.91
N VAL A 313 14.02 -24.47 -39.11
CA VAL A 313 15.40 -24.89 -39.45
C VAL A 313 16.29 -23.66 -39.68
N PHE A 314 15.77 -22.66 -40.39
CA PHE A 314 16.49 -21.42 -40.71
C PHE A 314 15.65 -20.20 -40.29
N GLY A 315 16.33 -19.12 -39.90
CA GLY A 315 15.70 -17.88 -39.49
C GLY A 315 16.20 -16.66 -40.26
N LEU A 316 15.71 -15.49 -39.85
CA LEU A 316 16.07 -14.21 -40.47
C LEU A 316 17.60 -13.97 -40.45
N GLY A 317 18.29 -14.30 -39.33
CA GLY A 317 19.73 -14.15 -39.24
C GLY A 317 20.49 -15.00 -40.25
N ASP A 318 20.04 -16.26 -40.49
CA ASP A 318 20.67 -17.13 -41.51
C ASP A 318 20.46 -16.58 -42.90
N LEU A 319 19.29 -15.99 -43.18
CA LEU A 319 18.97 -15.37 -44.46
C LEU A 319 19.84 -14.12 -44.72
N LEU A 320 19.94 -13.22 -43.74
CA LEU A 320 20.72 -11.97 -43.87
C LEU A 320 22.22 -12.22 -44.00
N LEU A 321 22.71 -13.34 -43.44
CA LEU A 321 24.12 -13.77 -43.60
C LEU A 321 24.37 -14.62 -44.85
N GLY A 322 23.39 -14.79 -45.69
CA GLY A 322 23.51 -15.58 -46.93
C GLY A 322 23.65 -17.08 -46.71
N LYS A 323 23.35 -17.63 -45.53
CA LYS A 323 23.43 -19.06 -45.19
C LYS A 323 22.18 -19.85 -45.60
N ALA A 324 21.06 -19.14 -45.78
CA ALA A 324 19.81 -19.71 -46.27
C ALA A 324 19.19 -18.80 -47.33
N ASN A 325 18.38 -19.38 -48.21
CA ASN A 325 17.60 -18.63 -49.17
C ASN A 325 16.20 -18.30 -48.62
N LEU A 326 15.50 -17.34 -49.18
CA LEU A 326 14.19 -16.87 -48.71
C LEU A 326 13.16 -18.00 -48.63
N ALA A 327 13.14 -18.90 -49.61
CA ALA A 327 12.18 -20.02 -49.65
C ALA A 327 12.38 -21.02 -48.51
N ALA A 328 13.62 -21.21 -48.04
CA ALA A 328 13.96 -22.11 -46.94
C ALA A 328 13.65 -21.50 -45.54
N THR A 329 13.54 -20.17 -45.44
CA THR A 329 13.26 -19.46 -44.17
C THR A 329 11.77 -19.21 -43.94
N ILE A 330 10.95 -19.25 -45.00
CA ILE A 330 9.49 -19.05 -44.89
C ILE A 330 8.84 -20.35 -44.39
N ASN A 331 8.23 -20.26 -43.21
CA ASN A 331 7.48 -21.34 -42.59
C ASN A 331 5.97 -21.13 -42.74
N LYS A 332 5.25 -22.22 -43.07
CA LYS A 332 3.79 -22.22 -43.11
C LYS A 332 3.23 -22.42 -41.71
N THR A 333 2.15 -21.71 -41.36
CA THR A 333 1.42 -21.91 -40.10
C THR A 333 0.17 -22.79 -40.30
N SER A 334 -0.58 -23.01 -39.22
CA SER A 334 -1.89 -23.66 -39.30
C SER A 334 -2.93 -22.84 -40.08
N ASN A 335 -2.77 -21.52 -40.16
CA ASN A 335 -3.55 -20.66 -41.03
C ASN A 335 -2.92 -20.61 -42.43
N ARG A 336 -3.64 -21.09 -43.45
CA ARG A 336 -3.16 -21.22 -44.84
C ARG A 336 -2.65 -19.91 -45.45
N ASN A 337 -3.07 -18.78 -44.97
CA ASN A 337 -2.70 -17.45 -45.51
C ASN A 337 -1.66 -16.74 -44.63
N LEU A 338 -1.19 -17.37 -43.53
CA LEU A 338 -0.19 -16.80 -42.62
C LEU A 338 1.13 -17.57 -42.74
N TYR A 339 2.16 -16.86 -43.11
CA TYR A 339 3.53 -17.33 -43.20
C TYR A 339 4.39 -16.63 -42.18
N VAL A 340 5.50 -17.28 -41.79
CA VAL A 340 6.37 -16.75 -40.73
C VAL A 340 7.83 -16.91 -41.10
N ILE A 341 8.62 -15.86 -40.91
CA ILE A 341 10.09 -15.93 -40.83
C ILE A 341 10.45 -15.60 -39.38
N THR A 342 11.06 -16.55 -38.69
CA THR A 342 11.47 -16.38 -37.28
C THR A 342 12.89 -15.87 -37.19
N ALA A 343 13.24 -15.36 -36.02
CA ALA A 343 14.59 -14.91 -35.70
C ALA A 343 15.56 -16.05 -35.29
N VAL A 344 15.15 -17.31 -35.47
CA VAL A 344 16.02 -18.45 -35.10
C VAL A 344 17.38 -18.33 -35.76
N ASN A 345 18.42 -18.42 -34.96
CA ASN A 345 19.80 -18.27 -35.39
C ASN A 345 20.56 -19.54 -35.08
N ASN A 346 20.94 -20.28 -36.12
CA ASN A 346 21.97 -21.31 -36.05
C ASN A 346 23.40 -20.70 -36.01
N VAL A 347 23.47 -19.38 -35.86
CA VAL A 347 24.70 -18.60 -35.85
C VAL A 347 24.98 -18.09 -34.44
N ASN A 348 26.25 -18.15 -34.05
CA ASN A 348 26.69 -17.54 -32.78
C ASN A 348 26.66 -16.01 -32.93
N MET A 349 25.54 -15.38 -32.50
CA MET A 349 25.29 -13.94 -32.63
C MET A 349 26.16 -13.08 -31.69
N ASN A 350 27.00 -13.69 -30.83
CA ASN A 350 27.87 -12.96 -29.92
C ASN A 350 28.94 -12.07 -30.62
N SER A 351 29.14 -12.22 -31.89
CA SER A 351 30.13 -11.49 -32.70
C SER A 351 29.52 -10.64 -33.83
N ILE A 352 28.18 -10.58 -33.95
CA ILE A 352 27.50 -9.90 -35.05
C ILE A 352 26.55 -8.86 -34.44
N ASP A 353 26.64 -7.63 -34.92
CA ASP A 353 25.68 -6.58 -34.53
C ASP A 353 24.38 -6.79 -35.31
N VAL A 354 23.30 -7.03 -34.53
CA VAL A 354 21.97 -7.26 -35.10
C VAL A 354 21.43 -5.97 -35.74
N CYS A 355 21.78 -4.82 -35.19
CA CYS A 355 21.39 -3.52 -35.74
C CYS A 355 21.97 -3.33 -37.14
N ASP A 356 23.26 -3.64 -37.32
CA ASP A 356 23.95 -3.56 -38.63
C ASP A 356 23.30 -4.49 -39.65
N LEU A 357 22.89 -5.69 -39.26
CA LEU A 357 22.17 -6.61 -40.15
C LEU A 357 20.81 -6.05 -40.59
N LEU A 358 20.06 -5.49 -39.67
CA LEU A 358 18.74 -4.89 -39.94
C LEU A 358 18.84 -3.56 -40.69
N ASP A 359 19.96 -2.86 -40.56
CA ASP A 359 20.22 -1.62 -41.31
C ASP A 359 20.83 -1.89 -42.70
N SER A 360 21.23 -3.12 -43.01
CA SER A 360 21.87 -3.50 -44.29
C SER A 360 20.95 -3.33 -45.50
N ASP A 361 21.58 -3.20 -46.69
CA ASP A 361 20.88 -3.24 -47.96
C ASP A 361 20.20 -4.60 -48.22
N VAL A 362 20.80 -5.69 -47.67
CA VAL A 362 20.24 -7.04 -47.79
C VAL A 362 18.87 -7.12 -47.13
N PHE A 363 18.68 -6.51 -45.95
CA PHE A 363 17.36 -6.44 -45.30
C PHE A 363 16.37 -5.61 -46.11
N THR A 364 16.84 -4.49 -46.70
CA THR A 364 16.01 -3.64 -47.56
C THR A 364 15.56 -4.38 -48.83
N GLU A 365 16.44 -5.15 -49.45
CA GLU A 365 16.09 -6.02 -50.62
C GLU A 365 15.14 -7.14 -50.21
N LEU A 366 15.34 -7.75 -49.03
CA LEU A 366 14.41 -8.72 -48.48
C LEU A 366 13.00 -8.15 -48.35
N LEU A 367 12.85 -6.96 -47.76
CA LEU A 367 11.55 -6.30 -47.62
C LEU A 367 10.87 -6.10 -48.97
N LYS A 368 11.58 -5.59 -49.98
CA LYS A 368 11.05 -5.43 -51.35
C LYS A 368 10.64 -6.79 -51.98
N ALA A 369 11.43 -7.84 -51.78
CA ALA A 369 11.12 -9.17 -52.29
C ALA A 369 9.85 -9.75 -51.65
N VAL A 370 9.66 -9.61 -50.33
CA VAL A 370 8.46 -10.11 -49.64
C VAL A 370 7.20 -9.25 -49.88
N GLU A 371 7.36 -7.94 -50.06
CA GLU A 371 6.25 -7.04 -50.45
C GLU A 371 5.63 -7.42 -51.82
N SER A 372 6.41 -7.99 -52.72
CA SER A 372 5.91 -8.45 -54.01
C SER A 372 5.07 -9.72 -53.90
N GLN A 373 5.22 -10.49 -52.83
CA GLN A 373 4.60 -11.81 -52.65
C GLN A 373 3.46 -11.82 -51.63
N PHE A 374 3.45 -10.85 -50.68
CA PHE A 374 2.49 -10.78 -49.59
C PHE A 374 1.69 -9.47 -49.63
N ASP A 375 0.41 -9.54 -49.23
CA ASP A 375 -0.43 -8.37 -49.12
C ASP A 375 -0.04 -7.52 -47.92
N TYR A 376 0.44 -8.17 -46.85
CA TYR A 376 0.92 -7.51 -45.62
C TYR A 376 2.18 -8.21 -45.11
N VAL A 377 3.13 -7.42 -44.61
CA VAL A 377 4.32 -7.86 -43.87
C VAL A 377 4.29 -7.21 -42.47
N ILE A 378 4.10 -8.01 -41.45
CA ILE A 378 4.09 -7.56 -40.07
C ILE A 378 5.42 -7.92 -39.43
N ILE A 379 6.14 -6.90 -38.89
CA ILE A 379 7.49 -7.07 -38.38
C ILE A 379 7.47 -6.86 -36.87
N ASP A 380 7.77 -7.93 -36.09
CA ASP A 380 7.94 -7.85 -34.62
C ASP A 380 9.36 -7.39 -34.31
N THR A 381 9.51 -6.23 -33.66
CA THR A 381 10.80 -5.61 -33.33
C THR A 381 11.13 -5.69 -31.84
N PRO A 382 12.37 -5.51 -31.37
CA PRO A 382 12.67 -5.33 -29.94
C PRO A 382 12.12 -4.02 -29.38
N ALA A 383 12.22 -3.80 -28.04
CA ALA A 383 11.80 -2.53 -27.41
C ALA A 383 12.78 -1.41 -27.75
N ILE A 384 12.25 -0.23 -28.06
CA ILE A 384 13.04 0.94 -28.42
C ILE A 384 13.98 1.37 -27.28
N GLU A 385 13.54 1.25 -26.01
CA GLU A 385 14.32 1.56 -24.81
C GLU A 385 15.64 0.77 -24.74
N LEU A 386 15.67 -0.44 -25.28
CA LEU A 386 16.77 -1.36 -25.09
C LEU A 386 17.77 -1.37 -26.26
N LEU A 387 17.27 -1.24 -27.50
CA LEU A 387 18.04 -1.57 -28.68
C LEU A 387 17.69 -0.65 -29.86
N PRO A 388 18.70 -0.23 -30.65
CA PRO A 388 18.50 0.58 -31.86
C PRO A 388 17.85 -0.19 -33.00
N ASP A 389 17.76 -1.52 -32.92
CA ASP A 389 17.25 -2.43 -33.96
C ASP A 389 15.83 -2.03 -34.40
N ALA A 390 14.95 -1.63 -33.44
CA ALA A 390 13.61 -1.19 -33.74
C ALA A 390 13.61 0.09 -34.62
N ALA A 391 14.58 0.98 -34.40
CA ALA A 391 14.75 2.19 -35.18
C ALA A 391 15.23 1.88 -36.61
N ALA A 392 16.19 0.93 -36.76
CA ALA A 392 16.66 0.50 -38.05
C ALA A 392 15.54 -0.11 -38.93
N VAL A 393 14.63 -0.89 -38.31
CA VAL A 393 13.45 -1.41 -39.01
C VAL A 393 12.43 -0.32 -39.31
N ALA A 394 12.18 0.59 -38.36
CA ALA A 394 11.15 1.63 -38.49
C ALA A 394 11.41 2.59 -39.67
N GLY A 395 12.68 2.86 -40.00
CA GLY A 395 13.06 3.68 -41.16
C GLY A 395 12.86 3.03 -42.51
N LYS A 396 12.53 1.70 -42.60
CA LYS A 396 12.43 0.94 -43.83
C LYS A 396 11.04 0.38 -44.15
N VAL A 397 10.04 0.71 -43.33
CA VAL A 397 8.66 0.22 -43.44
C VAL A 397 7.67 1.34 -43.80
N ASP A 398 6.50 1.00 -44.31
CA ASP A 398 5.45 1.95 -44.64
C ASP A 398 4.85 2.62 -43.40
N GLY A 399 4.92 1.95 -42.23
CA GLY A 399 4.44 2.57 -41.00
C GLY A 399 4.72 1.74 -39.76
N CYS A 400 4.71 2.45 -38.64
CA CYS A 400 4.98 1.89 -37.30
C CYS A 400 3.72 1.87 -36.46
N LEU A 401 3.54 0.78 -35.72
CA LEU A 401 2.49 0.59 -34.74
C LEU A 401 3.10 0.57 -33.34
N ILE A 402 2.76 1.55 -32.51
CA ILE A 402 3.29 1.62 -31.14
C ILE A 402 2.41 0.79 -30.20
N VAL A 403 2.97 -0.22 -29.59
CA VAL A 403 2.29 -1.03 -28.58
C VAL A 403 2.69 -0.56 -27.19
N ALA A 404 1.70 -0.24 -26.36
CA ALA A 404 1.94 0.24 -25.00
C ALA A 404 1.01 -0.49 -24.01
N GLN A 405 1.54 -0.90 -22.87
CA GLN A 405 0.75 -1.63 -21.88
C GLN A 405 0.13 -0.68 -20.85
N TYR A 406 -1.18 -0.78 -20.68
CA TYR A 406 -1.93 -0.04 -19.68
C TYR A 406 -1.42 -0.30 -18.27
N GLY A 407 -1.00 0.76 -17.55
CA GLY A 407 -0.46 0.70 -16.20
C GLY A 407 0.94 0.08 -16.08
N HIS A 408 1.67 -0.06 -17.19
CA HIS A 408 3.06 -0.51 -17.26
C HIS A 408 3.95 0.49 -17.99
N THR A 409 3.59 0.86 -19.22
CA THR A 409 4.36 1.82 -20.02
C THR A 409 4.40 3.18 -19.32
N ARG A 410 5.60 3.73 -19.15
CA ARG A 410 5.85 5.01 -18.49
C ARG A 410 5.75 6.16 -19.48
N THR A 411 5.36 7.33 -18.96
CA THR A 411 5.23 8.57 -19.74
C THR A 411 6.56 9.00 -20.40
N ASP A 412 7.67 8.87 -19.67
CA ASP A 412 9.00 9.22 -20.16
C ASP A 412 9.45 8.30 -21.30
N MET A 413 9.24 6.98 -21.17
CA MET A 413 9.58 6.03 -22.21
C MET A 413 8.72 6.20 -23.47
N MET A 414 7.44 6.53 -23.29
CA MET A 414 6.56 6.80 -24.42
C MET A 414 6.98 8.07 -25.19
N LYS A 415 7.42 9.13 -24.50
CA LYS A 415 7.95 10.31 -25.14
C LYS A 415 9.24 10.00 -25.90
N PHE A 416 10.17 9.30 -25.25
CA PHE A 416 11.40 8.85 -25.88
C PHE A 416 11.16 8.08 -27.19
N ALA A 417 10.22 7.13 -27.16
CA ALA A 417 9.86 6.36 -28.35
C ALA A 417 9.34 7.24 -29.49
N ILE A 418 8.53 8.26 -29.18
CA ILE A 418 8.02 9.19 -30.18
C ILE A 418 9.14 10.05 -30.74
N ASP A 419 9.99 10.59 -29.87
CA ASP A 419 11.13 11.41 -30.29
C ASP A 419 12.05 10.64 -31.24
N VAL A 420 12.23 9.31 -31.03
CA VAL A 420 12.96 8.42 -31.94
C VAL A 420 12.25 8.32 -33.29
N PHE A 421 10.93 8.04 -33.32
CA PHE A 421 10.19 7.91 -34.58
C PHE A 421 10.16 9.24 -35.37
N ASP A 422 9.99 10.34 -34.66
CA ASP A 422 10.00 11.69 -35.28
C ASP A 422 11.37 11.99 -35.89
N SER A 423 12.48 11.57 -35.24
CA SER A 423 13.85 11.75 -35.76
C SER A 423 14.17 10.93 -37.00
N LEU A 424 13.45 9.82 -37.19
CA LEU A 424 13.59 8.92 -38.34
C LEU A 424 12.62 9.24 -39.49
N ASP A 425 11.79 10.25 -39.34
CA ASP A 425 10.69 10.56 -40.25
C ASP A 425 9.77 9.34 -40.50
N SER A 426 9.68 8.44 -39.51
CA SER A 426 8.90 7.21 -39.58
C SER A 426 7.44 7.49 -39.32
N GLU A 427 6.57 7.02 -40.22
CA GLU A 427 5.14 7.24 -40.03
C GLU A 427 4.57 6.35 -38.92
N VAL A 428 4.01 6.96 -37.87
CA VAL A 428 3.30 6.23 -36.82
C VAL A 428 1.81 6.14 -37.15
N ILE A 429 1.34 4.93 -37.50
CA ILE A 429 -0.06 4.63 -37.85
C ILE A 429 -1.00 4.89 -36.65
N GLY A 430 -0.57 4.50 -35.46
CA GLY A 430 -1.36 4.64 -34.25
C GLY A 430 -0.81 3.86 -33.06
N ILE A 431 -1.49 4.00 -31.94
CA ILE A 431 -1.13 3.30 -30.70
C ILE A 431 -2.11 2.15 -30.46
N VAL A 432 -1.57 0.99 -30.06
CA VAL A 432 -2.34 -0.14 -29.57
C VAL A 432 -2.07 -0.31 -28.08
N THR A 433 -3.10 -0.22 -27.26
CA THR A 433 -2.97 -0.43 -25.83
C THR A 433 -3.28 -1.88 -25.47
N THR A 434 -2.36 -2.54 -24.74
CA THR A 434 -2.53 -3.90 -24.22
C THR A 434 -2.92 -3.88 -22.74
N ASN A 435 -3.45 -4.99 -22.25
CA ASN A 435 -3.92 -5.11 -20.85
C ASN A 435 -4.93 -4.01 -20.45
N SER A 436 -5.67 -3.51 -21.43
CA SER A 436 -6.60 -2.39 -21.26
C SER A 436 -7.86 -2.85 -20.53
N PRO A 437 -8.35 -2.10 -19.51
CA PRO A 437 -9.58 -2.46 -18.80
C PRO A 437 -10.79 -2.41 -19.75
N ARG A 438 -11.79 -3.27 -19.51
CA ARG A 438 -12.98 -3.44 -20.38
C ARG A 438 -13.71 -2.13 -20.76
N ARG A 439 -13.65 -1.11 -19.89
CA ARG A 439 -14.28 0.20 -20.15
C ARG A 439 -13.46 1.11 -21.09
N SER A 440 -12.22 0.75 -21.35
CA SER A 440 -11.30 1.50 -22.22
C SER A 440 -11.21 0.92 -23.63
N GLY A 441 -12.03 -0.08 -23.96
CA GLY A 441 -12.00 -0.75 -25.26
C GLY A 441 -12.26 0.23 -26.42
N ALA A 442 -11.77 -0.12 -27.63
CA ALA A 442 -11.89 0.65 -28.86
C ALA A 442 -13.34 1.08 -29.19
N PHE A 443 -14.34 0.34 -28.70
CA PHE A 443 -15.74 0.76 -28.74
C PHE A 443 -16.03 2.06 -27.96
N GLY A 444 -15.21 2.41 -26.96
CA GLY A 444 -15.35 3.64 -26.20
C GLY A 444 -14.93 4.90 -26.98
N SER A 445 -13.93 4.81 -27.85
CA SER A 445 -13.47 5.94 -28.68
C SER A 445 -14.34 6.10 -29.91
N VAL A 446 -14.70 5.02 -30.57
CA VAL A 446 -15.65 5.03 -31.70
C VAL A 446 -17.06 5.40 -31.23
N SER A 447 -17.54 4.88 -30.11
CA SER A 447 -18.84 5.24 -29.50
C SER A 447 -18.86 6.71 -29.03
N ARG A 448 -17.73 7.29 -28.57
CA ARG A 448 -17.63 8.72 -28.24
C ARG A 448 -17.74 9.60 -29.50
N TYR A 449 -17.05 9.20 -30.58
CA TYR A 449 -17.12 9.93 -31.85
C TYR A 449 -18.55 9.99 -32.40
N TYR A 450 -19.34 8.91 -32.27
CA TYR A 450 -20.74 8.90 -32.65
C TYR A 450 -21.68 9.55 -31.60
N ARG A 451 -21.34 9.55 -30.32
CA ARG A 451 -22.14 10.15 -29.24
C ARG A 451 -22.01 11.68 -29.17
N THR A 452 -20.85 12.25 -29.49
CA THR A 452 -20.62 13.70 -29.56
C THR A 452 -21.41 14.35 -30.73
N ARG A 453 -21.85 13.56 -31.69
CA ARG A 453 -22.69 14.06 -32.80
C ARG A 453 -24.17 14.12 -32.45
N ASN A 454 -24.61 13.48 -31.34
CA ASN A 454 -26.05 13.34 -31.01
C ASN A 454 -26.44 13.77 -29.58
N SER A 455 -25.61 14.47 -28.79
CA SER A 455 -26.04 14.92 -27.46
C SER A 455 -25.86 16.42 -27.26
N HIS A 456 -26.89 17.14 -27.63
CA HIS A 456 -27.31 18.34 -26.91
C HIS A 456 -28.38 17.90 -25.90
N THR A 457 -27.98 17.45 -24.70
CA THR A 457 -28.81 17.49 -23.48
C THR A 457 -27.90 17.18 -22.30
N GLY A 458 -27.89 18.10 -21.32
CA GLY A 458 -27.03 18.03 -20.16
C GLY A 458 -27.43 16.92 -19.19
N ASP A 459 -26.48 16.09 -18.86
CA ASP A 459 -26.56 15.18 -17.70
C ASP A 459 -25.62 15.66 -16.59
N SER A 460 -26.23 15.89 -15.45
CA SER A 460 -25.65 16.49 -14.26
C SER A 460 -24.53 15.61 -13.64
N ILE A 461 -23.44 16.25 -13.22
CA ILE A 461 -22.30 15.66 -12.48
C ILE A 461 -22.76 14.86 -11.24
N ILE A 462 -23.93 15.19 -10.69
CA ILE A 462 -24.53 14.55 -9.51
C ILE A 462 -24.98 13.12 -9.79
N THR A 463 -25.54 12.83 -10.97
CA THR A 463 -25.97 11.47 -11.34
C THR A 463 -24.77 10.52 -11.49
N THR A 464 -23.66 11.00 -12.04
CA THR A 464 -22.43 10.19 -12.17
C THR A 464 -21.77 9.90 -10.81
N LEU A 465 -21.86 10.81 -9.85
CA LEU A 465 -21.37 10.61 -8.48
C LEU A 465 -22.22 9.61 -7.71
N LEU A 466 -23.53 9.67 -7.86
CA LEU A 466 -24.46 8.74 -7.23
C LEU A 466 -24.34 7.32 -7.79
N ASP A 467 -24.19 7.15 -9.09
CA ASP A 467 -23.99 5.83 -9.72
C ASP A 467 -22.67 5.18 -9.30
N ASN A 468 -21.60 5.98 -9.12
CA ASN A 468 -20.33 5.48 -8.61
C ASN A 468 -20.43 5.10 -7.12
N PHE A 469 -21.17 5.87 -6.30
CA PHE A 469 -21.38 5.58 -4.87
C PHE A 469 -22.20 4.30 -4.69
N PHE A 470 -23.31 4.15 -5.41
CA PHE A 470 -24.15 2.95 -5.39
C PHE A 470 -23.42 1.71 -5.93
N GLY A 471 -22.52 1.87 -6.90
CA GLY A 471 -21.66 0.80 -7.42
C GLY A 471 -20.70 0.25 -6.35
N VAL A 472 -20.13 1.12 -5.54
CA VAL A 472 -19.24 0.74 -4.42
C VAL A 472 -20.02 0.09 -3.28
N VAL A 473 -21.18 0.65 -2.92
CA VAL A 473 -22.07 0.08 -1.88
C VAL A 473 -22.56 -1.32 -2.27
N ASN A 474 -22.96 -1.52 -3.53
CA ASN A 474 -23.39 -2.84 -4.01
C ASN A 474 -22.23 -3.85 -4.08
N MET A 475 -21.01 -3.42 -4.36
CA MET A 475 -19.81 -4.28 -4.34
C MET A 475 -19.44 -4.72 -2.91
N ILE A 476 -19.64 -3.84 -1.92
CA ILE A 476 -19.47 -4.17 -0.49
C ILE A 476 -20.58 -5.11 -0.02
N ARG A 477 -21.84 -4.86 -0.43
CA ARG A 477 -23.00 -5.67 -0.07
C ARG A 477 -22.95 -7.09 -0.66
N SER A 478 -22.36 -7.28 -1.84
CA SER A 478 -22.17 -8.59 -2.45
C SER A 478 -21.06 -9.44 -1.82
N LYS A 479 -20.21 -8.85 -1.00
CA LYS A 479 -19.09 -9.52 -0.29
C LYS A 479 -19.41 -9.84 1.18
N LEU A 480 -20.55 -9.40 1.71
CA LEU A 480 -20.98 -9.77 3.07
C LEU A 480 -21.69 -11.13 2.99
N PRO A 481 -21.28 -12.12 3.80
CA PRO A 481 -21.94 -13.41 3.82
C PRO A 481 -23.39 -13.25 4.31
N GLY A 482 -24.32 -13.61 3.46
CA GLY A 482 -25.76 -13.53 3.75
C GLY A 482 -26.09 -14.35 4.99
N LYS A 483 -26.70 -13.71 5.98
CA LYS A 483 -27.39 -14.42 7.07
C LYS A 483 -28.48 -15.28 6.43
N ARG A 484 -28.30 -16.59 6.48
CA ARG A 484 -29.40 -17.54 6.24
C ARG A 484 -30.52 -17.24 7.24
N LYS A 485 -31.70 -16.94 6.73
CA LYS A 485 -32.94 -17.01 7.50
C LYS A 485 -33.30 -18.48 7.61
N ASN A 486 -33.36 -18.99 8.81
CA ASN A 486 -34.28 -20.09 9.16
C ASN A 486 -35.63 -19.48 9.45
#